data_1d67410ffce70d3432cbee90d1238f9f
#
_entry.id   1d67410ffce70d3432cbee90d1238f9f
#
_cell.length_a   1.000
_cell.length_b   1.000
_cell.length_c   1.000
_cell.angle_alpha   90.00
_cell.angle_beta   90.00
_cell.angle_gamma   90.00
#
_symmetry.space_group_name_H-M   'P 1'
#
loop_
_entity.id
_entity.type
_entity.pdbx_description
1 polymer ?
#
loop_
_entity_poly.entity_id
_entity_poly.type
_entity_poly.pdbx_seq_one_letter_code
_entity_poly.pdbx_strand_id
1 'polypeptide(L)'
;MTSKYDAIVIGMGPGAIFFAYEMIKKDKNKKILLVEQGKRVENRKCPIETIGKCVKCKPFCDITSGFSGAGAFSDGKLSLYNEEDDDFYVGGELHKYVGVEETKRLIDYTDNIYLEFGAD
;
A
#
# COMPACT_ATOMS: atom_id res chain seq x y z
N MET A 1 28.49 17.01 3.91
CA MET A 1 27.62 16.95 2.70
C MET A 1 26.20 16.70 3.17
N THR A 2 25.30 17.64 2.99
CA THR A 2 23.88 17.45 3.32
C THR A 2 23.25 16.57 2.23
N SER A 3 22.80 15.38 2.62
CA SER A 3 22.04 14.51 1.71
C SER A 3 20.72 15.22 1.41
N LYS A 4 20.54 15.62 0.17
CA LYS A 4 19.29 16.24 -0.28
C LYS A 4 18.41 15.16 -0.88
N TYR A 5 17.19 14.99 -0.35
CA TYR A 5 16.17 14.12 -0.91
C TYR A 5 15.22 14.93 -1.79
N ASP A 6 14.74 14.31 -2.86
CA ASP A 6 13.70 14.86 -3.73
C ASP A 6 12.31 14.74 -3.10
N ALA A 7 12.11 13.70 -2.29
CA ALA A 7 10.88 13.49 -1.53
C ALA A 7 11.16 12.78 -0.20
N ILE A 8 10.34 13.09 0.79
CA ILE A 8 10.29 12.39 2.08
C ILE A 8 8.86 11.89 2.24
N VAL A 9 8.70 10.58 2.44
CA VAL A 9 7.39 9.93 2.59
C VAL A 9 7.31 9.32 3.97
N ILE A 10 6.26 9.64 4.70
CA ILE A 10 6.03 9.15 6.06
C ILE A 10 4.98 8.05 6.00
N GLY A 11 5.36 6.87 6.48
CA GLY A 11 4.60 5.62 6.36
C GLY A 11 5.01 4.82 5.13
N MET A 12 4.90 3.49 5.21
CA MET A 12 5.25 2.54 4.15
C MET A 12 4.08 1.61 3.81
N GLY A 13 2.87 2.15 3.82
CA GLY A 13 1.70 1.46 3.28
C GLY A 13 1.69 1.47 1.74
N PRO A 14 0.68 0.84 1.10
CA PRO A 14 0.58 0.73 -0.36
C PRO A 14 0.71 2.07 -1.08
N GLY A 15 0.04 3.12 -0.61
CA GLY A 15 0.12 4.45 -1.23
C GLY A 15 1.55 5.02 -1.29
N ALA A 16 2.35 4.82 -0.24
CA ALA A 16 3.75 5.25 -0.21
C ALA A 16 4.62 4.42 -1.16
N ILE A 17 4.35 3.11 -1.25
CA ILE A 17 5.07 2.20 -2.14
C ILE A 17 4.80 2.59 -3.60
N PHE A 18 3.53 2.75 -3.99
CA PHE A 18 3.17 3.17 -5.35
C PHE A 18 3.70 4.57 -5.68
N PHE A 19 3.65 5.51 -4.74
CA PHE A 19 4.25 6.83 -4.94
C PHE A 19 5.76 6.73 -5.24
N ALA A 20 6.50 5.95 -4.44
CA ALA A 20 7.93 5.77 -4.66
C ALA A 20 8.22 5.04 -5.99
N TYR A 21 7.44 4.01 -6.32
CA TYR A 21 7.51 3.28 -7.58
C TYR A 21 7.33 4.21 -8.78
N GLU A 22 6.28 5.04 -8.79
CA GLU A 22 6.01 5.99 -9.87
C GLU A 22 7.09 7.08 -10.00
N MET A 23 7.60 7.57 -8.88
CA MET A 23 8.68 8.56 -8.89
C MET A 23 9.95 8.01 -9.53
N ILE A 24 10.35 6.78 -9.14
CA ILE A 24 11.56 6.13 -9.68
C ILE A 24 11.36 5.68 -11.12
N LYS A 25 10.14 5.26 -11.48
CA LYS A 25 9.79 4.90 -12.87
C LYS A 25 9.95 6.10 -13.82
N LYS A 26 9.57 7.30 -13.36
CA LYS A 26 9.72 8.56 -14.11
C LYS A 26 11.17 9.04 -14.18
N ASP A 27 11.93 8.91 -13.10
CA ASP A 27 13.32 9.33 -13.03
C ASP A 27 14.08 8.49 -11.99
N LYS A 28 14.93 7.59 -12.49
CA LYS A 28 15.74 6.65 -11.66
C LYS A 28 16.75 7.35 -10.74
N ASN A 29 17.07 8.62 -10.97
CA ASN A 29 18.01 9.38 -10.14
C ASN A 29 17.34 10.03 -8.93
N LYS A 30 16.01 9.93 -8.80
CA LYS A 30 15.27 10.47 -7.65
C LYS A 30 15.70 9.81 -6.36
N LYS A 31 15.97 10.65 -5.34
CA LYS A 31 16.31 10.23 -3.99
C LYS A 31 15.09 10.36 -3.11
N ILE A 32 14.52 9.25 -2.70
CA ILE A 32 13.31 9.21 -1.87
C ILE A 32 13.69 8.66 -0.50
N LEU A 33 13.37 9.38 0.56
CA LEU A 33 13.46 8.90 1.92
C LEU A 33 12.08 8.39 2.35
N LEU A 34 12.02 7.10 2.68
CA LEU A 34 10.82 6.46 3.21
C LEU A 34 11.01 6.26 4.72
N VAL A 35 10.10 6.77 5.53
CA VAL A 35 10.16 6.70 6.99
C VAL A 35 8.98 5.88 7.49
N GLU A 36 9.26 4.76 8.15
CA GLU A 36 8.24 3.84 8.68
C GLU A 36 8.50 3.59 10.17
N GLN A 37 7.45 3.64 10.98
CA GLN A 37 7.54 3.42 12.42
C GLN A 37 7.67 1.95 12.82
N GLY A 38 7.12 1.05 12.00
CA GLY A 38 7.10 -0.38 12.29
C GLY A 38 8.29 -1.11 11.66
N LYS A 39 8.25 -2.43 11.77
CA LYS A 39 9.35 -3.30 11.33
C LYS A 39 9.29 -3.58 9.83
N ARG A 40 10.40 -4.07 9.28
CA ARG A 40 10.44 -4.67 7.95
C ARG A 40 9.57 -5.93 7.92
N VAL A 41 9.02 -6.26 6.75
CA VAL A 41 8.06 -7.37 6.57
C VAL A 41 8.58 -8.68 7.18
N GLU A 42 9.84 -8.99 6.95
CA GLU A 42 10.48 -10.24 7.41
C GLU A 42 10.55 -10.35 8.94
N ASN A 43 10.50 -9.22 9.63
CA ASN A 43 10.60 -9.12 11.09
C ASN A 43 9.24 -8.87 11.77
N ARG A 44 8.16 -8.78 11.02
CA ARG A 44 6.81 -8.61 11.53
C ARG A 44 6.23 -9.96 11.90
N LYS A 45 6.02 -10.20 13.20
CA LYS A 45 5.51 -11.47 13.72
C LYS A 45 4.44 -11.23 14.78
N CYS A 46 3.30 -11.88 14.64
CA CYS A 46 2.23 -11.80 15.62
C CYS A 46 2.33 -12.92 16.65
N PRO A 47 2.43 -12.62 17.95
CA PRO A 47 2.43 -13.66 18.98
C PRO A 47 1.15 -14.51 19.03
N ILE A 48 0.06 -14.06 18.43
CA ILE A 48 -1.21 -14.82 18.40
C ILE A 48 -1.04 -16.19 17.76
N GLU A 49 -0.13 -16.32 16.80
CA GLU A 49 0.16 -17.59 16.12
C GLU A 49 0.72 -18.65 17.08
N THR A 50 1.42 -18.23 18.12
CA THR A 50 2.07 -19.14 19.08
C THR A 50 1.28 -19.30 20.37
N ILE A 51 0.62 -18.25 20.84
CA ILE A 51 -0.06 -18.23 22.15
C ILE A 51 -1.59 -18.19 22.05
N GLY A 52 -2.15 -18.17 20.82
CA GLY A 52 -3.59 -18.24 20.56
C GLY A 52 -4.41 -17.00 20.93
N LYS A 53 -3.78 -15.94 21.44
CA LYS A 53 -4.49 -14.69 21.82
C LYS A 53 -3.70 -13.45 21.54
N CYS A 54 -4.41 -12.34 21.26
CA CYS A 54 -3.81 -11.03 21.07
C CYS A 54 -3.28 -10.47 22.40
N VAL A 55 -2.00 -10.07 22.41
CA VAL A 55 -1.32 -9.49 23.59
C VAL A 55 -1.25 -7.96 23.55
N LYS A 56 -1.89 -7.31 22.55
CA LYS A 56 -1.89 -5.86 22.36
C LYS A 56 -0.46 -5.29 22.35
N CYS A 57 0.35 -5.79 21.40
CA CYS A 57 1.76 -5.44 21.27
C CYS A 57 2.01 -3.93 21.32
N LYS A 58 3.11 -3.54 21.95
CA LYS A 58 3.59 -2.17 22.02
C LYS A 58 5.06 -2.10 21.57
N PRO A 59 5.53 -0.98 21.03
CA PRO A 59 4.79 0.26 20.74
C PRO A 59 3.80 0.15 19.59
N PHE A 60 3.96 -0.82 18.68
CA PHE A 60 3.12 -1.01 17.48
C PHE A 60 2.69 -2.45 17.32
N CYS A 61 1.55 -2.68 16.69
CA CYS A 61 1.09 -3.99 16.28
C CYS A 61 1.77 -4.41 14.98
N ASP A 62 2.49 -5.53 14.99
CA ASP A 62 3.22 -6.03 13.82
C ASP A 62 2.30 -6.43 12.64
N ILE A 63 0.98 -6.63 12.87
CA ILE A 63 0.02 -6.90 11.79
C ILE A 63 -0.41 -5.61 11.08
N THR A 64 -0.57 -4.52 11.81
CA THR A 64 -1.13 -3.29 11.25
C THR A 64 -0.08 -2.24 10.91
N SER A 65 1.10 -2.30 11.51
CA SER A 65 2.16 -1.29 11.36
C SER A 65 3.46 -1.91 10.87
N GLY A 66 4.10 -1.23 9.94
CA GLY A 66 5.37 -1.64 9.34
C GLY A 66 5.36 -1.58 7.83
N PHE A 67 6.45 -1.99 7.22
CA PHE A 67 6.62 -2.04 5.77
C PHE A 67 5.49 -2.84 5.12
N SER A 68 4.91 -2.32 4.05
CA SER A 68 3.72 -2.77 3.33
C SER A 68 2.38 -2.54 4.06
N GLY A 69 2.40 -1.89 5.25
CA GLY A 69 1.18 -1.58 5.99
C GLY A 69 0.41 -2.83 6.46
N ALA A 70 -0.89 -2.68 6.72
CA ALA A 70 -1.76 -3.79 7.12
C ALA A 70 -1.98 -4.81 5.98
N GLY A 71 -1.90 -4.37 4.74
CA GLY A 71 -2.10 -5.22 3.56
C GLY A 71 -1.12 -6.38 3.43
N ALA A 72 0.08 -6.28 4.03
CA ALA A 72 1.07 -7.37 4.02
C ALA A 72 0.58 -8.66 4.70
N PHE A 73 -0.47 -8.59 5.51
CA PHE A 73 -1.05 -9.73 6.24
C PHE A 73 -2.56 -9.86 6.01
N SER A 74 -3.04 -9.36 4.87
CA SER A 74 -4.41 -9.58 4.42
C SER A 74 -4.59 -10.99 3.84
N ASP A 75 -5.82 -11.31 3.50
CA ASP A 75 -6.16 -12.56 2.80
C ASP A 75 -5.85 -12.52 1.28
N GLY A 76 -5.21 -11.45 0.82
CA GLY A 76 -4.79 -11.27 -0.57
C GLY A 76 -5.90 -10.86 -1.53
N LYS A 77 -7.13 -10.65 -1.05
CA LYS A 77 -8.22 -10.21 -1.93
C LYS A 77 -8.11 -8.73 -2.26
N LEU A 78 -8.18 -8.43 -3.55
CA LEU A 78 -8.27 -7.07 -4.06
C LEU A 78 -9.68 -6.84 -4.60
N SER A 79 -10.40 -5.87 -4.00
CA SER A 79 -11.69 -5.43 -4.53
C SER A 79 -11.45 -4.26 -5.47
N LEU A 80 -11.74 -4.45 -6.75
CA LEU A 80 -11.49 -3.43 -7.77
C LEU A 80 -12.58 -2.35 -7.74
N TYR A 81 -13.72 -2.63 -8.36
CA TYR A 81 -14.91 -1.77 -8.37
C TYR A 81 -16.16 -2.61 -8.64
N ASN A 82 -17.31 -2.05 -8.41
CA ASN A 82 -18.60 -2.66 -8.78
C ASN A 82 -19.36 -1.74 -9.73
N GLU A 83 -20.00 -2.35 -10.74
CA GLU A 83 -20.91 -1.71 -11.69
C GLU A 83 -22.20 -2.51 -11.71
N GLU A 84 -23.21 -2.05 -10.99
CA GLU A 84 -24.56 -2.61 -11.01
C GLU A 84 -25.56 -1.48 -11.32
N ASP A 85 -26.47 -1.72 -12.28
CA ASP A 85 -27.63 -0.87 -12.58
C ASP A 85 -27.29 0.64 -12.74
N ASP A 86 -26.28 0.99 -13.55
CA ASP A 86 -25.78 2.35 -13.78
C ASP A 86 -25.10 3.01 -12.56
N ASP A 87 -24.91 2.26 -11.46
CA ASP A 87 -24.22 2.75 -10.27
C ASP A 87 -22.78 2.24 -10.23
N PHE A 88 -21.82 3.15 -10.29
CA PHE A 88 -20.40 2.83 -10.16
C PHE A 88 -19.93 3.07 -8.73
N TYR A 89 -19.43 2.02 -8.08
CA TYR A 89 -18.91 2.13 -6.72
C TYR A 89 -17.46 1.65 -6.63
N VAL A 90 -16.64 2.46 -5.96
CA VAL A 90 -15.26 2.13 -5.57
C VAL A 90 -14.99 2.64 -4.17
N GLY A 91 -14.23 1.87 -3.39
CA GLY A 91 -13.84 2.26 -2.04
C GLY A 91 -13.12 3.62 -2.04
N GLY A 92 -13.49 4.50 -1.09
CA GLY A 92 -12.93 5.86 -1.01
C GLY A 92 -13.50 6.87 -2.00
N GLU A 93 -14.48 6.46 -2.82
CA GLU A 93 -15.22 7.35 -3.74
C GLU A 93 -14.33 8.16 -4.71
N LEU A 94 -13.19 7.59 -5.12
CA LEU A 94 -12.23 8.26 -6.01
C LEU A 94 -12.87 8.82 -7.29
N HIS A 95 -13.88 8.12 -7.82
CA HIS A 95 -14.62 8.55 -9.01
C HIS A 95 -15.29 9.92 -8.88
N LYS A 96 -15.63 10.36 -7.66
CA LYS A 96 -16.18 11.71 -7.42
C LYS A 96 -15.16 12.83 -7.64
N TYR A 97 -13.87 12.51 -7.61
CA TYR A 97 -12.79 13.49 -7.75
C TYR A 97 -12.15 13.49 -9.13
N VAL A 98 -11.99 12.33 -9.74
CA VAL A 98 -11.27 12.18 -11.02
C VAL A 98 -12.16 11.67 -12.16
N GLY A 99 -13.42 11.33 -11.87
CA GLY A 99 -14.37 10.73 -12.81
C GLY A 99 -14.23 9.21 -12.91
N VAL A 100 -15.27 8.56 -13.43
CA VAL A 100 -15.38 7.09 -13.49
C VAL A 100 -14.29 6.49 -14.39
N GLU A 101 -14.13 7.00 -15.60
CA GLU A 101 -13.17 6.45 -16.57
C GLU A 101 -11.73 6.51 -16.07
N GLU A 102 -11.32 7.64 -15.47
CA GLU A 102 -9.98 7.76 -14.91
C GLU A 102 -9.81 6.85 -13.68
N THR A 103 -10.85 6.69 -12.87
CA THR A 103 -10.83 5.76 -11.74
C THR A 103 -10.61 4.32 -12.19
N LYS A 104 -11.35 3.85 -13.19
CA LYS A 104 -11.17 2.51 -13.79
C LYS A 104 -9.74 2.35 -14.31
N ARG A 105 -9.27 3.30 -15.10
CA ARG A 105 -7.90 3.27 -15.64
C ARG A 105 -6.83 3.16 -14.54
N LEU A 106 -6.99 3.88 -13.43
CA LEU A 106 -6.04 3.84 -12.31
C LEU A 106 -6.10 2.51 -11.54
N ILE A 107 -7.29 1.94 -11.39
CA ILE A 107 -7.49 0.63 -10.75
C ILE A 107 -6.82 -0.45 -11.61
N ASP A 108 -7.15 -0.51 -12.90
CA ASP A 108 -6.57 -1.49 -13.83
C ASP A 108 -5.05 -1.35 -13.91
N TYR A 109 -4.54 -0.12 -13.89
CA TYR A 109 -3.11 0.12 -13.85
C TYR A 109 -2.45 -0.44 -12.58
N THR A 110 -3.10 -0.25 -11.43
CA THR A 110 -2.60 -0.75 -10.14
C THR A 110 -2.65 -2.28 -10.09
N ASP A 111 -3.74 -2.87 -10.56
CA ASP A 111 -3.92 -4.31 -10.63
C ASP A 111 -2.85 -4.96 -11.51
N ASN A 112 -2.60 -4.41 -12.69
CA ASN A 112 -1.55 -4.89 -13.57
C ASN A 112 -0.16 -4.87 -12.92
N ILE A 113 0.14 -3.89 -12.08
CA ILE A 113 1.40 -3.87 -11.32
C ILE A 113 1.43 -5.03 -10.32
N TYR A 114 0.34 -5.32 -9.60
CA TYR A 114 0.29 -6.47 -8.71
C TYR A 114 0.48 -7.79 -9.47
N LEU A 115 -0.13 -7.95 -10.64
CA LEU A 115 0.06 -9.12 -11.51
C LEU A 115 1.53 -9.26 -11.97
N GLU A 116 2.20 -8.17 -12.36
CA GLU A 116 3.63 -8.18 -12.70
C GLU A 116 4.50 -8.69 -11.54
N PHE A 117 4.10 -8.45 -10.30
CA PHE A 117 4.81 -8.89 -9.10
C PHE A 117 4.29 -10.23 -8.52
N GLY A 118 3.44 -10.94 -9.23
CA GLY A 118 3.06 -12.30 -8.92
C GLY A 118 1.74 -12.46 -8.16
N ALA A 119 0.84 -11.49 -8.21
CA ALA A 119 -0.54 -11.69 -7.82
C ALA A 119 -1.25 -12.62 -8.83
N ASP A 120 -2.23 -13.42 -8.34
CA ASP A 120 -3.05 -14.33 -9.13
C ASP A 120 -4.36 -13.67 -9.58
#